data_ec6dad3cfe5d28bb5de0be8d838f2289
#
_entry.id   ec6dad3cfe5d28bb5de0be8d838f2289
#
_cell.length_a   1.000
_cell.length_b   1.000
_cell.length_c   1.000
_cell.angle_alpha   90.00
_cell.angle_beta   90.00
_cell.angle_gamma   90.00
#
_symmetry.space_group_name_H-M   'P 1'
#
loop_
_entity.id
_entity.type
_entity.pdbx_description
1 polymer ?
#
loop_
_entity_poly.entity_id
_entity_poly.type
_entity_poly.pdbx_seq_one_letter_code
_entity_poly.pdbx_strand_id
1 'polypeptide(L)'
;GSTAIAVLLLGAYFTYINMPALSTRIAASQAGINASYPNYQPSGYSLNGPVAYQQGSVIMKFAANGSNENFTLAQTRSEWDSSAVLENYIKPKSHDKYTATAANGLTIYSYGTHAAWVNAGILYTVDGNAELAPEQIQKIAASL
;
A
#
# COMPACT_ATOMS: atom_id res chain seq x y z
N GLY A 1 15.92 -2.88 -36.29
CA GLY A 1 15.13 -4.03 -36.46
C GLY A 1 14.49 -4.52 -35.18
N SER A 2 13.97 -5.74 -35.23
CA SER A 2 13.26 -6.36 -34.08
C SER A 2 14.16 -6.57 -32.87
N THR A 3 15.46 -6.80 -33.06
CA THR A 3 16.41 -6.99 -31.95
C THR A 3 16.55 -5.71 -31.13
N ALA A 4 16.64 -4.54 -31.77
CA ALA A 4 16.74 -3.27 -31.06
C ALA A 4 15.48 -2.96 -30.27
N ILE A 5 14.29 -3.27 -30.79
CA ILE A 5 13.04 -3.09 -30.11
C ILE A 5 12.96 -3.99 -28.86
N ALA A 6 13.39 -5.26 -28.96
CA ALA A 6 13.41 -6.18 -27.84
C ALA A 6 14.30 -5.69 -26.70
N VAL A 7 15.49 -5.15 -27.02
CA VAL A 7 16.41 -4.60 -26.02
C VAL A 7 15.81 -3.38 -25.32
N LEU A 8 15.14 -2.51 -26.06
CA LEU A 8 14.46 -1.34 -25.46
C LEU A 8 13.33 -1.77 -24.51
N LEU A 9 12.55 -2.77 -24.88
CA LEU A 9 11.46 -3.27 -24.02
C LEU A 9 12.00 -3.89 -22.73
N LEU A 10 13.09 -4.67 -22.81
CA LEU A 10 13.73 -5.25 -21.63
C LEU A 10 14.30 -4.17 -20.72
N GLY A 11 14.94 -3.15 -21.28
CA GLY A 11 15.46 -2.03 -20.51
C GLY A 11 14.35 -1.25 -19.81
N ALA A 12 13.25 -0.99 -20.50
CA ALA A 12 12.08 -0.31 -19.91
C ALA A 12 11.46 -1.13 -18.77
N TYR A 13 11.32 -2.44 -18.96
CA TYR A 13 10.79 -3.33 -17.91
C TYR A 13 11.71 -3.34 -16.69
N PHE A 14 13.03 -3.47 -16.90
CA PHE A 14 14.00 -3.45 -15.80
C PHE A 14 13.94 -2.14 -15.02
N THR A 15 13.87 -1.01 -15.71
CA THR A 15 13.72 0.31 -15.08
C THR A 15 12.43 0.38 -14.26
N TYR A 16 11.32 -0.11 -14.83
CA TYR A 16 10.02 -0.12 -14.17
C TYR A 16 10.08 -0.85 -12.82
N ILE A 17 10.63 -2.07 -12.77
CA ILE A 17 10.64 -2.86 -11.53
C ILE A 17 11.64 -2.34 -10.49
N ASN A 18 12.66 -1.57 -10.90
CA ASN A 18 13.69 -1.04 -10.01
C ASN A 18 13.46 0.42 -9.59
N MET A 19 12.36 1.04 -10.04
CA MET A 19 12.02 2.42 -9.68
C MET A 19 10.61 2.45 -9.09
N PRO A 20 10.48 2.22 -7.77
CA PRO A 20 9.15 2.11 -7.14
C PRO A 20 8.25 3.32 -7.35
N ALA A 21 8.80 4.53 -7.31
CA ALA A 21 8.01 5.74 -7.53
C ALA A 21 7.46 5.82 -8.96
N LEU A 22 8.26 5.45 -9.96
CA LEU A 22 7.83 5.40 -11.35
C LEU A 22 6.80 4.28 -11.56
N SER A 23 7.07 3.11 -11.01
CA SER A 23 6.18 1.96 -11.05
C SER A 23 4.80 2.30 -10.45
N THR A 24 4.78 2.99 -9.32
CA THR A 24 3.55 3.46 -8.68
C THR A 24 2.81 4.45 -9.54
N ARG A 25 3.51 5.39 -10.16
CA ARG A 25 2.91 6.42 -11.01
C ARG A 25 2.23 5.80 -12.23
N ILE A 26 2.89 4.81 -12.84
CA ILE A 26 2.32 4.09 -13.98
C ILE A 26 1.11 3.28 -13.53
N ALA A 27 1.20 2.55 -12.42
CA ALA A 27 0.11 1.77 -11.88
C ALA A 27 -1.09 2.65 -11.50
N ALA A 28 -0.85 3.80 -10.88
CA ALA A 28 -1.90 4.75 -10.52
C ALA A 28 -2.62 5.28 -11.75
N SER A 29 -1.88 5.60 -12.80
CA SER A 29 -2.45 6.06 -14.06
C SER A 29 -3.34 4.98 -14.70
N GLN A 30 -2.88 3.74 -14.72
CA GLN A 30 -3.64 2.62 -15.28
C GLN A 30 -4.86 2.26 -14.41
N ALA A 31 -4.73 2.36 -13.10
CA ALA A 31 -5.84 2.10 -12.17
C ALA A 31 -6.87 3.23 -12.14
N GLY A 32 -6.50 4.42 -12.58
CA GLY A 32 -7.36 5.59 -12.54
C GLY A 32 -7.54 6.19 -11.16
N ILE A 33 -6.55 6.06 -10.28
CA ILE A 33 -6.58 6.62 -8.93
C ILE A 33 -5.29 7.40 -8.65
N ASN A 34 -5.33 8.26 -7.63
CA ASN A 34 -4.18 9.04 -7.20
C ASN A 34 -3.42 8.29 -6.09
N ALA A 35 -2.78 7.18 -6.47
CA ALA A 35 -1.97 6.39 -5.55
C ALA A 35 -0.56 6.95 -5.45
N SER A 36 0.10 6.72 -4.29
CA SER A 36 1.47 7.15 -4.05
C SER A 36 2.30 6.04 -3.42
N TYR A 37 3.60 6.10 -3.65
CA TYR A 37 4.56 5.20 -3.03
C TYR A 37 5.00 5.81 -1.69
N PRO A 38 5.01 5.03 -0.59
CA PRO A 38 5.38 5.58 0.71
C PRO A 38 6.86 5.95 0.74
N ASN A 39 7.17 7.17 1.19
CA ASN A 39 8.55 7.61 1.38
C ASN A 39 9.21 6.93 2.58
N TYR A 40 8.42 6.42 3.51
CA TYR A 40 8.90 5.65 4.65
C TYR A 40 8.61 4.17 4.43
N GLN A 41 9.61 3.35 4.69
CA GLN A 41 9.45 1.89 4.74
C GLN A 41 9.99 1.40 6.07
N PRO A 42 9.30 0.44 6.73
CA PRO A 42 9.83 -0.15 7.95
C PRO A 42 11.22 -0.74 7.72
N SER A 43 12.11 -0.57 8.69
CA SER A 43 13.47 -1.09 8.58
C SER A 43 13.47 -2.59 8.37
N GLY A 44 14.26 -3.06 7.41
CA GLY A 44 14.34 -4.47 7.06
C GLY A 44 13.31 -4.95 6.05
N TYR A 45 12.46 -4.08 5.55
CA TYR A 45 11.48 -4.41 4.50
C TYR A 45 11.82 -3.69 3.21
N SER A 46 11.53 -4.34 2.10
CA SER A 46 11.66 -3.76 0.77
C SER A 46 10.53 -4.21 -0.14
N LEU A 47 10.28 -3.42 -1.19
CA LEU A 47 9.27 -3.76 -2.18
C LEU A 47 9.64 -5.09 -2.86
N ASN A 48 8.70 -6.02 -2.87
CA ASN A 48 8.86 -7.35 -3.44
C ASN A 48 8.06 -7.45 -4.73
N GLY A 49 8.74 -7.33 -5.86
CA GLY A 49 8.13 -7.36 -7.18
C GLY A 49 7.62 -6.01 -7.64
N PRO A 50 7.04 -5.95 -8.84
CA PRO A 50 6.49 -4.71 -9.36
C PRO A 50 5.22 -4.31 -8.61
N VAL A 51 4.89 -3.01 -8.67
CA VAL A 51 3.61 -2.50 -8.17
C VAL A 51 2.49 -3.04 -9.07
N ALA A 52 1.54 -3.75 -8.47
CA ALA A 52 0.40 -4.30 -9.20
C ALA A 52 -0.74 -3.30 -9.23
N TYR A 53 -1.62 -3.45 -10.23
CA TYR A 53 -2.80 -2.59 -10.31
C TYR A 53 -3.97 -3.34 -10.95
N GLN A 54 -5.15 -2.87 -10.64
CA GLN A 54 -6.39 -3.20 -11.33
C GLN A 54 -7.25 -1.95 -11.31
N GLN A 55 -8.37 -1.93 -12.00
CA GLN A 55 -9.20 -0.74 -12.05
C GLN A 55 -9.61 -0.31 -10.64
N GLY A 56 -9.25 0.92 -10.27
CA GLY A 56 -9.57 1.50 -8.97
C GLY A 56 -8.66 1.08 -7.83
N SER A 57 -7.59 0.30 -8.08
CA SER A 57 -6.75 -0.21 -7.00
C SER A 57 -5.28 -0.34 -7.41
N VAL A 58 -4.38 0.02 -6.49
CA VAL A 58 -2.93 -0.17 -6.64
C VAL A 58 -2.44 -0.96 -5.44
N ILE A 59 -1.63 -1.98 -5.68
CA ILE A 59 -1.21 -2.95 -4.66
C ILE A 59 0.30 -3.06 -4.65
N MET A 60 0.90 -2.88 -3.47
CA MET A 60 2.33 -2.97 -3.23
C MET A 60 2.61 -4.04 -2.20
N LYS A 61 3.50 -4.98 -2.52
CA LYS A 61 3.90 -6.05 -1.61
C LYS A 61 5.29 -5.78 -1.09
N PHE A 62 5.47 -5.83 0.22
CA PHE A 62 6.75 -5.64 0.89
C PHE A 62 7.11 -6.92 1.64
N ALA A 63 8.38 -7.29 1.58
CA ALA A 63 8.89 -8.48 2.24
C ALA A 63 10.11 -8.14 3.10
N ALA A 64 10.25 -8.84 4.21
CA ALA A 64 11.41 -8.70 5.09
C ALA A 64 12.65 -9.29 4.45
N ASN A 65 13.79 -8.62 4.67
CA ASN A 65 15.08 -9.02 4.11
C ASN A 65 15.76 -10.08 4.98
N GLY A 66 15.20 -11.25 5.14
CA GLY A 66 15.82 -12.31 5.93
C GLY A 66 14.84 -13.13 6.75
N SER A 67 13.55 -12.91 6.57
CA SER A 67 12.49 -13.71 7.19
C SER A 67 11.33 -13.87 6.23
N ASN A 68 10.31 -14.61 6.66
CA ASN A 68 9.10 -14.82 5.85
C ASN A 68 8.00 -13.79 6.15
N GLU A 69 8.32 -12.75 6.91
CA GLU A 69 7.37 -11.69 7.22
C GLU A 69 7.12 -10.82 6.00
N ASN A 70 5.88 -10.43 5.81
CA ASN A 70 5.49 -9.58 4.68
C ASN A 70 4.25 -8.76 5.04
N PHE A 71 4.06 -7.67 4.30
CA PHE A 71 2.81 -6.94 4.33
C PHE A 71 2.49 -6.41 2.95
N THR A 72 1.20 -6.18 2.71
CA THR A 72 0.69 -5.63 1.46
C THR A 72 0.02 -4.30 1.77
N LEU A 73 0.42 -3.24 1.08
CA LEU A 73 -0.23 -1.94 1.12
C LEU A 73 -1.10 -1.82 -0.11
N ALA A 74 -2.42 -1.77 0.08
CA ALA A 74 -3.37 -1.57 -1.01
C ALA A 74 -3.97 -0.18 -0.91
N GLN A 75 -4.13 0.48 -2.06
CA GLN A 75 -4.73 1.80 -2.21
C GLN A 75 -5.89 1.65 -3.18
N THR A 76 -7.11 1.84 -2.69
CA THR A 76 -8.32 1.57 -3.45
C THR A 76 -9.24 2.78 -3.40
N ARG A 77 -9.82 3.15 -4.55
CA ARG A 77 -10.82 4.21 -4.60
C ARG A 77 -11.98 3.85 -3.68
N SER A 78 -12.40 4.81 -2.85
CA SER A 78 -13.46 4.59 -1.89
C SER A 78 -14.27 5.87 -1.69
N GLU A 79 -15.57 5.69 -1.49
CA GLU A 79 -16.47 6.78 -1.09
C GLU A 79 -16.67 6.82 0.42
N TRP A 80 -16.01 5.93 1.15
CA TRP A 80 -16.15 5.85 2.60
C TRP A 80 -15.39 6.98 3.29
N ASP A 81 -15.97 7.49 4.36
CA ASP A 81 -15.26 8.27 5.36
C ASP A 81 -14.73 7.35 6.46
N SER A 82 -14.06 7.91 7.47
CA SER A 82 -13.51 7.11 8.58
C SER A 82 -14.59 6.33 9.33
N SER A 83 -15.78 6.90 9.49
CA SER A 83 -16.89 6.21 10.16
C SER A 83 -17.37 5.00 9.36
N ALA A 84 -17.48 5.14 8.04
CA ALA A 84 -17.89 4.05 7.17
C ALA A 84 -16.84 2.93 7.14
N VAL A 85 -15.55 3.27 7.16
CA VAL A 85 -14.47 2.29 7.28
C VAL A 85 -14.63 1.49 8.57
N LEU A 86 -14.88 2.16 9.67
CA LEU A 86 -15.07 1.51 10.96
C LEU A 86 -16.24 0.54 10.93
N GLU A 87 -17.40 1.00 10.48
CA GLU A 87 -18.63 0.20 10.52
C GLU A 87 -18.64 -0.95 9.50
N ASN A 88 -18.13 -0.70 8.29
CA ASN A 88 -18.27 -1.64 7.18
C ASN A 88 -17.05 -2.55 6.99
N TYR A 89 -15.90 -2.17 7.49
CA TYR A 89 -14.65 -2.91 7.28
C TYR A 89 -14.03 -3.38 8.59
N ILE A 90 -13.79 -2.48 9.54
CA ILE A 90 -13.01 -2.79 10.74
C ILE A 90 -13.80 -3.64 11.73
N LYS A 91 -15.01 -3.24 12.09
CA LYS A 91 -15.82 -3.97 13.08
C LYS A 91 -16.12 -5.41 12.65
N PRO A 92 -16.55 -5.66 11.39
CA PRO A 92 -16.79 -7.03 10.95
C PRO A 92 -15.53 -7.89 10.95
N LYS A 93 -14.40 -7.35 10.50
CA LYS A 93 -13.16 -8.11 10.38
C LYS A 93 -12.45 -8.33 11.71
N SER A 94 -12.57 -7.39 12.64
CA SER A 94 -11.88 -7.44 13.93
C SER A 94 -12.75 -8.05 15.05
N HIS A 95 -14.02 -8.33 14.79
CA HIS A 95 -14.99 -8.74 15.81
C HIS A 95 -15.02 -7.74 16.97
N ASP A 96 -15.03 -6.44 16.63
CA ASP A 96 -15.00 -5.30 17.56
C ASP A 96 -13.71 -5.19 18.39
N LYS A 97 -12.66 -5.92 18.03
CA LYS A 97 -11.35 -5.87 18.69
C LYS A 97 -10.37 -5.06 17.84
N TYR A 98 -10.42 -3.76 17.94
CA TYR A 98 -9.57 -2.85 17.16
C TYR A 98 -9.07 -1.71 18.03
N THR A 99 -8.03 -1.03 17.52
CA THR A 99 -7.49 0.21 18.11
C THR A 99 -7.63 1.33 17.08
N ALA A 100 -8.04 2.52 17.53
CA ALA A 100 -8.11 3.70 16.69
C ALA A 100 -7.05 4.70 17.14
N THR A 101 -6.27 5.22 16.20
CA THR A 101 -5.22 6.20 16.48
C THR A 101 -5.38 7.39 15.56
N ALA A 102 -5.40 8.61 16.13
CA ALA A 102 -5.44 9.84 15.35
C ALA A 102 -4.00 10.33 15.13
N ALA A 103 -3.63 10.56 13.87
CA ALA A 103 -2.29 11.03 13.50
C ALA A 103 -2.40 11.88 12.23
N ASN A 104 -1.87 13.12 12.27
CA ASN A 104 -1.80 13.99 11.10
C ASN A 104 -3.16 14.20 10.40
N GLY A 105 -4.23 14.30 11.18
CA GLY A 105 -5.58 14.46 10.64
C GLY A 105 -6.23 13.20 10.11
N LEU A 106 -5.56 12.05 10.22
CA LEU A 106 -6.08 10.76 9.81
C LEU A 106 -6.52 9.94 11.03
N THR A 107 -7.53 9.11 10.85
CA THR A 107 -7.91 8.10 11.84
C THR A 107 -7.48 6.73 11.30
N ILE A 108 -6.52 6.11 11.98
CA ILE A 108 -5.96 4.82 11.58
C ILE A 108 -6.52 3.75 12.51
N TYR A 109 -7.18 2.76 11.94
CA TYR A 109 -7.70 1.60 12.68
C TYR A 109 -6.73 0.44 12.52
N SER A 110 -6.46 -0.26 13.63
CA SER A 110 -5.55 -1.40 13.64
C SER A 110 -6.19 -2.58 14.36
N TYR A 111 -5.99 -3.77 13.84
CA TYR A 111 -6.43 -5.02 14.47
C TYR A 111 -5.49 -6.15 14.03
N GLY A 112 -4.95 -6.91 14.99
CA GLY A 112 -3.97 -7.94 14.69
C GLY A 112 -2.77 -7.37 13.93
N THR A 113 -2.45 -7.94 12.78
CA THR A 113 -1.38 -7.46 11.88
C THR A 113 -1.93 -6.58 10.77
N HIS A 114 -3.15 -6.10 10.88
CA HIS A 114 -3.86 -5.35 9.85
C HIS A 114 -4.09 -3.91 10.27
N ALA A 115 -4.19 -3.02 9.30
CA ALA A 115 -4.56 -1.63 9.52
C ALA A 115 -5.34 -1.10 8.32
N ALA A 116 -6.15 -0.07 8.55
CA ALA A 116 -6.88 0.60 7.48
C ALA A 116 -7.17 2.04 7.84
N TRP A 117 -7.14 2.91 6.84
CA TRP A 117 -7.54 4.31 6.98
C TRP A 117 -8.00 4.82 5.63
N VAL A 118 -8.69 5.95 5.61
CA VAL A 118 -9.15 6.59 4.38
C VAL A 118 -8.65 8.04 4.36
N ASN A 119 -8.24 8.49 3.18
CA ASN A 119 -7.82 9.87 2.96
C ASN A 119 -8.07 10.25 1.51
N ALA A 120 -8.70 11.39 1.29
CA ALA A 120 -8.91 11.97 -0.04
C ALA A 120 -9.51 11.00 -1.06
N GLY A 121 -10.49 10.20 -0.64
CA GLY A 121 -11.17 9.27 -1.53
C GLY A 121 -10.43 7.97 -1.79
N ILE A 122 -9.38 7.69 -1.05
CA ILE A 122 -8.59 6.46 -1.15
C ILE A 122 -8.66 5.70 0.17
N LEU A 123 -9.03 4.42 0.11
CA LEU A 123 -8.93 3.51 1.25
C LEU A 123 -7.57 2.84 1.21
N TYR A 124 -6.80 2.99 2.28
CA TYR A 124 -5.49 2.38 2.45
C TYR A 124 -5.65 1.19 3.39
N THR A 125 -5.14 0.03 2.99
CA THR A 125 -5.14 -1.16 3.85
C THR A 125 -3.74 -1.75 3.92
N VAL A 126 -3.37 -2.22 5.12
CA VAL A 126 -2.13 -2.94 5.36
C VAL A 126 -2.50 -4.32 5.88
N ASP A 127 -2.11 -5.36 5.15
CA ASP A 127 -2.41 -6.75 5.45
C ASP A 127 -1.14 -7.60 5.34
N GLY A 128 -1.11 -8.72 6.04
CA GLY A 128 0.01 -9.65 5.99
C GLY A 128 0.32 -10.21 7.37
N ASN A 129 1.47 -10.88 7.48
CA ASN A 129 1.90 -11.49 8.74
C ASN A 129 2.96 -10.64 9.48
N ALA A 130 3.35 -9.49 8.94
CA ALA A 130 4.32 -8.61 9.57
C ALA A 130 3.71 -7.92 10.79
N GLU A 131 4.37 -7.99 11.93
CA GLU A 131 3.95 -7.31 13.15
C GLU A 131 4.54 -5.91 13.17
N LEU A 132 3.87 -4.99 12.47
CA LEU A 132 4.31 -3.59 12.43
C LEU A 132 3.86 -2.87 13.69
N ALA A 133 4.78 -2.09 14.29
CA ALA A 133 4.44 -1.26 15.44
C ALA A 133 3.49 -0.13 15.00
N PRO A 134 2.65 0.39 15.92
CA PRO A 134 1.74 1.50 15.59
C PRO A 134 2.46 2.71 14.99
N GLU A 135 3.67 3.02 15.47
CA GLU A 135 4.46 4.13 14.96
C GLU A 135 4.90 3.90 13.50
N GLN A 136 5.20 2.65 13.14
CA GLN A 136 5.57 2.31 11.77
C GLN A 136 4.40 2.51 10.82
N ILE A 137 3.19 2.10 11.21
CA ILE A 137 1.98 2.30 10.42
C ILE A 137 1.68 3.79 10.27
N GLN A 138 1.80 4.57 11.35
CA GLN A 138 1.62 6.02 11.30
C GLN A 138 2.60 6.69 10.34
N LYS A 139 3.86 6.26 10.32
CA LYS A 139 4.89 6.81 9.42
C LYS A 139 4.61 6.45 7.97
N ILE A 140 4.14 5.24 7.71
CA ILE A 140 3.69 4.84 6.36
C ILE A 140 2.56 5.76 5.91
N ALA A 141 1.53 5.92 6.73
CA ALA A 141 0.39 6.76 6.41
C ALA A 141 0.78 8.22 6.17
N ALA A 142 1.67 8.76 6.98
CA ALA A 142 2.12 10.15 6.85
C ALA A 142 2.97 10.37 5.60
N SER A 143 3.58 9.34 5.04
CA SER A 143 4.45 9.45 3.87
C SER A 143 3.73 9.26 2.54
N LEU A 144 2.45 8.93 2.57
CA LEU A 144 1.65 8.70 1.35
C LEU A 144 0.99 9.96 0.82
#